data_710fc84d6a26e17d7d4fc55f68b0d33d
#
_entry.id   710fc84d6a26e17d7d4fc55f68b0d33d
#
_cell.length_a   1.000
_cell.length_b   1.000
_cell.length_c   1.000
_cell.angle_alpha   90.00
_cell.angle_beta   90.00
_cell.angle_gamma   90.00
#
_symmetry.space_group_name_H-M   'P 1'
#
loop_
_entity.id
_entity.type
_entity.pdbx_description
1 polymer ?
#
loop_
_entity_poly.entity_id
_entity_poly.type
_entity_poly.pdbx_seq_one_letter_code
_entity_poly.pdbx_strand_id
1 'polypeptide(L)'
;MPDMMEYKMLCWKTLDHSSNAVCNSLVLPWYRELHSSKMKLAICLLLLCTTFYTVATSKCPQNIDVDTSPIEGLLETMLEVLLNRLDDMERKILELQIELNEHREDMEQNRIPDCVMTTSSTPLLDSKTPTTPSTTLPTVTDPPSYASCYAAPNKVSGVYLIRGNNDSDPFSVYCEQEKFGGGWIVIQQRFDGSVDFNRNWEEYREGFGDLNKEFWLGLERIHQLTADRNYQIVIEIKDFLGYSGYARYNAFQVGSESEQYRLKNLGLYSGTAGDSLVYHKGMKFSTKDRDNDVRPGDHLAEYFQGGWWYAETNYSILNGPYNYTFDMRANWWFYFKNEFSRLTFTRMMIREL
;
A
#
# COMPACT_ATOMS: atom_id res chain seq x y z
N MET A 1 -0.70 28.37 -5.76
CA MET A 1 0.51 27.70 -5.26
C MET A 1 0.90 26.52 -6.18
N PRO A 2 0.99 26.71 -7.48
CA PRO A 2 1.50 25.69 -8.44
C PRO A 2 3.03 25.59 -8.48
N ASP A 3 3.74 26.69 -8.15
CA ASP A 3 5.17 26.81 -8.43
C ASP A 3 6.13 25.97 -7.55
N MET A 4 5.64 25.39 -6.46
CA MET A 4 6.51 24.61 -5.55
C MET A 4 6.79 23.17 -6.02
N MET A 5 5.94 22.64 -6.90
CA MET A 5 6.13 21.29 -7.47
C MET A 5 7.13 21.29 -8.64
N GLU A 6 7.10 22.30 -9.48
CA GLU A 6 8.07 22.45 -10.60
C GLU A 6 9.47 22.76 -10.08
N TYR A 7 9.61 23.56 -9.03
CA TYR A 7 10.92 23.86 -8.44
C TYR A 7 11.59 22.65 -7.78
N LYS A 8 10.82 21.76 -7.17
CA LYS A 8 11.37 20.51 -6.59
C LYS A 8 11.81 19.51 -7.67
N MET A 9 11.09 19.47 -8.79
CA MET A 9 11.46 18.59 -9.93
C MET A 9 12.70 19.09 -10.68
N LEU A 10 12.89 20.41 -10.80
CA LEU A 10 14.09 20.98 -11.44
C LEU A 10 15.36 20.83 -10.55
N CYS A 11 15.24 20.96 -9.24
CA CYS A 11 16.38 20.76 -8.33
C CYS A 11 16.89 19.31 -8.32
N TRP A 12 16.02 18.33 -8.54
CA TRP A 12 16.40 16.90 -8.57
C TRP A 12 17.05 16.48 -9.89
N LYS A 13 16.63 17.06 -11.02
CA LYS A 13 17.27 16.76 -12.33
C LYS A 13 18.72 17.27 -12.43
N THR A 14 19.09 18.26 -11.65
CA THR A 14 20.47 18.81 -11.67
C THR A 14 21.42 18.12 -10.67
N LEU A 15 20.93 17.33 -9.71
CA LEU A 15 21.76 16.66 -8.71
C LEU A 15 22.21 15.24 -9.07
N ASP A 16 21.67 14.63 -10.14
CA ASP A 16 21.83 13.19 -10.39
C ASP A 16 23.12 12.80 -11.10
N HIS A 17 23.89 13.72 -11.69
CA HIS A 17 25.10 13.37 -12.45
C HIS A 17 26.44 13.81 -11.82
N SER A 18 26.46 14.72 -10.84
CA SER A 18 27.73 15.17 -10.24
C SER A 18 27.95 14.73 -8.80
N SER A 19 26.90 14.44 -8.03
CA SER A 19 27.01 14.08 -6.62
C SER A 19 27.47 12.64 -6.36
N ASN A 20 27.19 11.71 -7.27
CA ASN A 20 27.68 10.32 -7.15
C ASN A 20 29.19 10.18 -7.36
N ALA A 21 29.81 11.07 -8.14
CA ALA A 21 31.24 11.05 -8.36
C ALA A 21 32.03 11.64 -7.18
N VAL A 22 31.47 12.62 -6.49
CA VAL A 22 32.12 13.29 -5.33
C VAL A 22 31.99 12.44 -4.06
N CYS A 23 30.86 11.75 -3.85
CA CYS A 23 30.70 10.83 -2.72
C CYS A 23 31.60 9.59 -2.81
N ASN A 24 31.86 9.06 -4.01
CA ASN A 24 32.67 7.86 -4.17
C ASN A 24 34.20 8.11 -4.06
N SER A 25 34.67 9.34 -4.25
CA SER A 25 36.11 9.67 -4.19
C SER A 25 36.58 10.23 -2.85
N LEU A 26 35.67 10.65 -1.95
CA LEU A 26 35.99 11.25 -0.65
C LEU A 26 35.58 10.40 0.55
N VAL A 27 35.04 9.21 0.36
CA VAL A 27 34.71 8.29 1.46
C VAL A 27 36.00 7.67 1.96
N LEU A 28 36.59 8.28 2.99
CA LEU A 28 37.79 7.82 3.67
C LEU A 28 37.60 6.37 4.17
N PRO A 29 38.65 5.51 4.10
CA PRO A 29 38.56 4.09 4.46
C PRO A 29 37.97 3.81 5.84
N TRP A 30 38.21 4.71 6.82
CA TRP A 30 37.70 4.60 8.19
C TRP A 30 36.18 4.82 8.37
N TYR A 31 35.48 5.36 7.35
CA TYR A 31 34.03 5.49 7.39
C TYR A 31 33.31 4.13 7.40
N ARG A 32 33.96 3.08 6.90
CA ARG A 32 33.39 1.70 6.91
C ARG A 32 33.44 1.04 8.30
N GLU A 33 34.27 1.49 9.19
CA GLU A 33 34.46 0.90 10.53
C GLU A 33 33.60 1.54 11.61
N LEU A 34 32.79 2.57 11.28
CA LEU A 34 31.91 3.21 12.23
C LEU A 34 30.70 2.29 12.55
N HIS A 35 30.64 1.83 13.80
CA HIS A 35 29.59 0.92 14.26
C HIS A 35 28.24 1.60 14.52
N SER A 36 28.17 2.93 14.63
CA SER A 36 26.94 3.68 14.94
C SER A 36 26.38 4.41 13.73
N SER A 37 25.12 4.14 13.39
CA SER A 37 24.39 4.87 12.34
C SER A 37 24.29 6.37 12.63
N LYS A 38 24.29 6.78 13.90
CA LYS A 38 24.29 8.19 14.33
C LYS A 38 25.54 8.92 13.92
N MET A 39 26.71 8.30 14.10
CA MET A 39 27.98 8.90 13.70
C MET A 39 28.09 9.07 12.18
N LYS A 40 27.59 8.11 11.41
CA LYS A 40 27.54 8.21 9.94
C LYS A 40 26.65 9.36 9.47
N LEU A 41 25.48 9.51 10.08
CA LEU A 41 24.55 10.59 9.75
C LEU A 41 25.09 11.96 10.15
N ALA A 42 25.68 12.09 11.35
CA ALA A 42 26.30 13.33 11.82
C ALA A 42 27.44 13.77 10.91
N ILE A 43 28.30 12.86 10.47
CA ILE A 43 29.38 13.15 9.52
C ILE A 43 28.85 13.55 8.15
N CYS A 44 27.80 12.88 7.63
CA CYS A 44 27.16 13.28 6.38
C CYS A 44 26.55 14.69 6.49
N LEU A 45 25.88 15.02 7.59
CA LEU A 45 25.31 16.34 7.82
C LEU A 45 26.41 17.42 7.94
N LEU A 46 27.53 17.16 8.65
CA LEU A 46 28.65 18.06 8.72
C LEU A 46 29.29 18.29 7.35
N LEU A 47 29.48 17.26 6.55
CA LEU A 47 30.02 17.37 5.20
C LEU A 47 29.06 18.14 4.27
N LEU A 48 27.78 17.95 4.37
CA LEU A 48 26.76 18.71 3.64
C LEU A 48 26.77 20.18 4.08
N CYS A 49 26.79 20.48 5.38
CA CYS A 49 26.90 21.85 5.89
C CYS A 49 28.16 22.56 5.43
N THR A 50 29.33 21.90 5.46
CA THR A 50 30.58 22.49 4.98
C THR A 50 30.58 22.75 3.48
N THR A 51 30.02 21.85 2.68
CA THR A 51 29.89 22.06 1.22
C THR A 51 28.88 23.16 0.89
N PHE A 52 27.77 23.28 1.60
CA PHE A 52 26.84 24.41 1.45
C PHE A 52 27.49 25.73 1.85
N TYR A 53 28.22 25.75 2.96
CA TYR A 53 28.93 26.96 3.42
C TYR A 53 30.01 27.41 2.41
N THR A 54 30.79 26.50 1.86
CA THR A 54 31.82 26.83 0.85
C THR A 54 31.19 27.29 -0.49
N VAL A 55 30.06 26.72 -0.91
CA VAL A 55 29.36 27.15 -2.12
C VAL A 55 28.69 28.53 -1.91
N ALA A 56 28.13 28.77 -0.73
CA ALA A 56 27.50 30.06 -0.40
C ALA A 56 28.56 31.20 -0.33
N THR A 57 29.73 30.94 0.24
CA THR A 57 30.82 31.94 0.35
C THR A 57 31.53 32.20 -0.97
N SER A 58 31.53 31.25 -1.92
CA SER A 58 32.21 31.41 -3.22
C SER A 58 31.41 32.22 -4.26
N LYS A 59 30.15 32.51 -4.01
CA LYS A 59 29.25 33.21 -4.95
C LYS A 59 28.79 34.61 -4.53
N CYS A 60 29.20 35.14 -3.35
CA CYS A 60 28.82 36.49 -2.94
C CYS A 60 29.92 37.49 -3.25
N PRO A 61 29.63 38.60 -3.99
CA PRO A 61 30.51 39.77 -4.02
C PRO A 61 30.51 40.38 -2.60
N GLN A 62 31.72 40.73 -2.12
CA GLN A 62 31.92 41.39 -0.83
C GLN A 62 31.12 42.68 -0.75
N ASN A 63 30.15 42.74 0.16
CA ASN A 63 29.47 43.86 0.80
C ASN A 63 27.97 43.70 0.97
N ILE A 64 27.56 42.67 1.70
CA ILE A 64 26.25 42.64 2.36
C ILE A 64 26.48 41.99 3.72
N ASP A 65 26.40 42.74 4.81
CA ASP A 65 26.26 42.21 6.16
C ASP A 65 24.87 41.53 6.27
N VAL A 66 24.82 40.26 5.97
CA VAL A 66 23.60 39.43 6.18
C VAL A 66 23.66 38.93 7.61
N ASP A 67 22.75 39.40 8.46
CA ASP A 67 22.55 38.84 9.80
C ASP A 67 22.12 37.36 9.68
N THR A 68 23.03 36.44 9.88
CA THR A 68 22.82 34.99 9.80
C THR A 68 22.27 34.40 11.09
N SER A 69 22.18 35.18 12.18
CA SER A 69 21.79 34.72 13.52
C SER A 69 20.37 34.05 13.57
N PRO A 70 19.36 34.50 12.79
CA PRO A 70 18.06 33.83 12.79
C PRO A 70 18.07 32.45 12.11
N ILE A 71 18.98 32.25 11.14
CA ILE A 71 19.08 30.99 10.38
C ILE A 71 19.83 29.94 11.21
N GLU A 72 20.86 30.33 11.95
CA GLU A 72 21.60 29.45 12.83
C GLU A 72 20.72 28.92 13.96
N GLY A 73 19.93 29.76 14.63
CA GLY A 73 18.99 29.32 15.67
C GLY A 73 17.89 28.38 15.15
N LEU A 74 17.43 28.57 13.92
CA LEU A 74 16.45 27.68 13.29
C LEU A 74 17.08 26.32 12.98
N LEU A 75 18.33 26.30 12.49
CA LEU A 75 19.07 25.09 12.16
C LEU A 75 19.37 24.25 13.40
N GLU A 76 19.76 24.88 14.51
CA GLU A 76 19.96 24.21 15.80
C GLU A 76 18.68 23.58 16.33
N THR A 77 17.56 24.32 16.27
CA THR A 77 16.25 23.77 16.69
C THR A 77 15.80 22.60 15.83
N MET A 78 16.00 22.67 14.53
CA MET A 78 15.69 21.53 13.62
C MET A 78 16.58 20.32 13.88
N LEU A 79 17.87 20.54 14.16
CA LEU A 79 18.81 19.48 14.49
C LEU A 79 18.44 18.78 15.80
N GLU A 80 18.05 19.53 16.81
CA GLU A 80 17.61 18.99 18.11
C GLU A 80 16.33 18.15 17.96
N VAL A 81 15.37 18.62 17.17
CA VAL A 81 14.13 17.84 16.87
C VAL A 81 14.47 16.54 16.13
N LEU A 82 15.41 16.57 15.18
CA LEU A 82 15.83 15.36 14.46
C LEU A 82 16.57 14.37 15.36
N LEU A 83 17.42 14.85 16.25
CA LEU A 83 18.14 14.01 17.22
C LEU A 83 17.16 13.33 18.19
N ASN A 84 16.20 14.08 18.72
CA ASN A 84 15.16 13.53 19.59
C ASN A 84 14.32 12.44 18.90
N ARG A 85 13.98 12.64 17.62
CA ARG A 85 13.27 11.62 16.83
C ARG A 85 14.12 10.37 16.58
N LEU A 86 15.42 10.52 16.38
CA LEU A 86 16.33 9.38 16.24
C LEU A 86 16.41 8.55 17.53
N ASP A 87 16.47 9.22 18.67
CA ASP A 87 16.47 8.54 19.99
C ASP A 87 15.17 7.79 20.25
N ASP A 88 14.02 8.36 19.85
CA ASP A 88 12.73 7.68 19.95
C ASP A 88 12.64 6.45 19.03
N MET A 89 13.20 6.55 17.82
CA MET A 89 13.23 5.42 16.89
C MET A 89 14.14 4.29 17.39
N GLU A 90 15.32 4.62 17.94
CA GLU A 90 16.22 3.60 18.52
C GLU A 90 15.56 2.87 19.69
N ARG A 91 14.84 3.61 20.54
CA ARG A 91 14.10 3.01 21.67
C ARG A 91 13.03 2.03 21.17
N LYS A 92 12.23 2.42 20.15
CA LYS A 92 11.22 1.55 19.55
C LYS A 92 11.82 0.32 18.88
N ILE A 93 12.98 0.45 18.23
CA ILE A 93 13.68 -0.70 17.64
C ILE A 93 14.09 -1.68 18.73
N LEU A 94 14.60 -1.17 19.87
CA LEU A 94 14.98 -2.02 20.98
C LEU A 94 13.78 -2.73 21.61
N GLU A 95 12.65 -2.04 21.79
CA GLU A 95 11.40 -2.62 22.28
C GLU A 95 10.92 -3.76 21.35
N LEU A 96 10.88 -3.52 20.04
CA LEU A 96 10.50 -4.54 19.05
C LEU A 96 11.46 -5.74 19.03
N GLN A 97 12.75 -5.52 19.28
CA GLN A 97 13.73 -6.62 19.37
C GLN A 97 13.49 -7.49 20.60
N ILE A 98 13.07 -6.88 21.71
CA ILE A 98 12.71 -7.61 22.96
C ILE A 98 11.45 -8.43 22.69
N GLU A 99 10.39 -7.85 22.14
CA GLU A 99 9.15 -8.57 21.81
C GLU A 99 9.40 -9.73 20.83
N LEU A 100 10.26 -9.53 19.82
CA LEU A 100 10.62 -10.57 18.86
C LEU A 100 11.36 -11.73 19.53
N ASN A 101 12.25 -11.44 20.49
CA ASN A 101 12.96 -12.47 21.23
C ASN A 101 12.02 -13.26 22.17
N GLU A 102 11.11 -12.59 22.84
CA GLU A 102 10.08 -13.24 23.68
C GLU A 102 9.20 -14.18 22.84
N HIS A 103 8.71 -13.73 21.68
CA HIS A 103 7.95 -14.57 20.75
C HIS A 103 8.75 -15.77 20.22
N ARG A 104 10.06 -15.59 19.98
CA ARG A 104 10.92 -16.68 19.55
C ARG A 104 11.09 -17.74 20.65
N GLU A 105 11.25 -17.34 21.89
CA GLU A 105 11.37 -18.24 23.03
C GLU A 105 10.07 -19.00 23.28
N ASP A 106 8.91 -18.35 23.15
CA ASP A 106 7.59 -18.98 23.21
C ASP A 106 7.38 -20.02 22.10
N MET A 107 7.84 -19.76 20.89
CA MET A 107 7.77 -20.72 19.78
C MET A 107 8.73 -21.90 19.98
N GLU A 108 9.85 -21.71 20.63
CA GLU A 108 10.82 -22.77 20.93
C GLU A 108 10.34 -23.70 22.08
N GLN A 109 9.64 -23.13 23.07
CA GLN A 109 9.00 -23.90 24.16
C GLN A 109 7.77 -24.68 23.68
N ASN A 110 7.05 -24.21 22.68
CA ASN A 110 5.87 -24.87 22.12
C ASN A 110 6.16 -25.84 20.96
N ARG A 111 7.42 -26.18 20.70
CA ARG A 111 7.77 -27.28 19.77
C ARG A 111 7.27 -28.60 20.33
N ILE A 112 6.22 -29.13 19.71
CA ILE A 112 5.74 -30.50 19.96
C ILE A 112 6.89 -31.46 19.65
N PRO A 113 7.24 -32.40 20.56
CA PRO A 113 8.27 -33.41 20.29
C PRO A 113 7.88 -34.24 19.07
N ASP A 114 8.84 -34.46 18.21
CA ASP A 114 8.71 -35.30 17.01
C ASP A 114 7.98 -36.60 17.30
N CYS A 115 6.88 -36.83 16.61
CA CYS A 115 6.11 -38.06 16.64
C CYS A 115 6.98 -39.18 16.02
N VAL A 116 7.51 -40.03 16.87
CA VAL A 116 8.21 -41.26 16.46
C VAL A 116 7.23 -42.17 15.72
N MET A 117 7.42 -42.35 14.42
CA MET A 117 6.69 -43.34 13.63
C MET A 117 7.11 -44.75 14.07
N THR A 118 6.28 -45.37 14.86
CA THR A 118 6.32 -46.84 15.05
C THR A 118 5.56 -47.49 13.92
N THR A 119 6.31 -48.15 13.05
CA THR A 119 5.81 -49.12 12.07
C THR A 119 5.28 -50.32 12.79
N SER A 120 4.00 -50.61 12.68
CA SER A 120 3.44 -51.91 13.08
C SER A 120 2.75 -52.52 11.90
N SER A 121 3.26 -53.72 11.60
CA SER A 121 2.91 -54.61 10.48
C SER A 121 1.52 -55.21 10.66
N THR A 122 0.85 -55.34 9.52
CA THR A 122 -0.41 -56.09 9.27
C THR A 122 -0.43 -57.53 9.73
N PRO A 123 -1.66 -58.09 9.86
CA PRO A 123 -1.98 -59.32 9.12
C PRO A 123 -3.28 -59.25 8.31
N LEU A 124 -3.21 -59.87 7.14
CA LEU A 124 -4.33 -60.25 6.27
C LEU A 124 -5.30 -61.23 6.98
N LEU A 125 -6.60 -61.03 6.82
CA LEU A 125 -7.55 -62.17 6.63
C LEU A 125 -8.89 -61.73 6.01
N ASP A 126 -9.18 -62.43 4.94
CA ASP A 126 -10.43 -62.98 4.41
C ASP A 126 -11.63 -62.14 3.94
N SER A 127 -11.90 -62.46 2.71
CA SER A 127 -13.06 -62.18 1.89
C SER A 127 -14.40 -62.58 2.52
N LYS A 128 -15.36 -61.69 2.47
CA LYS A 128 -16.79 -62.03 2.26
C LYS A 128 -17.49 -60.86 1.58
N THR A 129 -17.97 -61.08 0.37
CA THR A 129 -18.94 -60.22 -0.33
C THR A 129 -20.27 -60.26 0.38
N PRO A 130 -20.90 -59.09 0.60
CA PRO A 130 -22.33 -59.00 0.40
C PRO A 130 -22.76 -57.71 -0.29
N THR A 131 -23.60 -57.90 -1.30
CA THR A 131 -24.81 -57.15 -1.61
C THR A 131 -24.77 -55.63 -1.55
N THR A 132 -24.80 -55.03 -2.72
CA THR A 132 -25.01 -53.59 -3.01
C THR A 132 -26.28 -53.06 -2.39
N PRO A 133 -26.21 -51.97 -1.55
CA PRO A 133 -27.26 -51.04 -1.44
C PRO A 133 -26.99 -49.89 -2.43
N SER A 134 -27.98 -49.56 -3.23
CA SER A 134 -28.00 -48.38 -4.09
C SER A 134 -27.76 -47.11 -3.25
N THR A 135 -26.52 -46.63 -3.25
CA THR A 135 -26.18 -45.36 -2.64
C THR A 135 -26.53 -44.28 -3.63
N THR A 136 -27.62 -43.58 -3.34
CA THR A 136 -27.92 -42.26 -3.94
C THR A 136 -26.68 -41.40 -3.73
N LEU A 137 -26.05 -40.94 -4.84
CA LEU A 137 -24.98 -39.91 -4.80
C LEU A 137 -25.49 -38.75 -3.95
N PRO A 138 -24.68 -38.22 -3.03
CA PRO A 138 -24.98 -36.97 -2.37
C PRO A 138 -25.08 -35.89 -3.45
N THR A 139 -26.22 -35.24 -3.54
CA THR A 139 -26.42 -34.05 -4.34
C THR A 139 -25.37 -33.04 -3.87
N VAL A 140 -24.42 -32.71 -4.74
CA VAL A 140 -23.49 -31.61 -4.49
C VAL A 140 -24.34 -30.34 -4.44
N THR A 141 -24.69 -29.91 -3.25
CA THR A 141 -25.34 -28.62 -3.06
C THR A 141 -24.25 -27.57 -3.26
N ASP A 142 -24.43 -26.70 -4.26
CA ASP A 142 -23.56 -25.54 -4.45
C ASP A 142 -23.43 -24.76 -3.13
N PRO A 143 -22.23 -24.24 -2.82
CA PRO A 143 -22.03 -23.45 -1.62
C PRO A 143 -23.01 -22.27 -1.60
N PRO A 144 -23.56 -21.91 -0.43
CA PRO A 144 -24.56 -20.85 -0.34
C PRO A 144 -23.98 -19.51 -0.80
N SER A 145 -24.69 -18.82 -1.70
CA SER A 145 -24.36 -17.45 -2.12
C SER A 145 -25.24 -16.43 -1.42
N TYR A 146 -24.70 -15.25 -1.14
CA TYR A 146 -25.37 -14.19 -0.40
C TYR A 146 -25.55 -12.94 -1.27
N ALA A 147 -26.58 -12.15 -0.98
CA ALA A 147 -26.86 -10.91 -1.72
C ALA A 147 -25.80 -9.81 -1.42
N SER A 148 -25.16 -9.84 -0.24
CA SER A 148 -24.12 -8.89 0.16
C SER A 148 -23.30 -9.47 1.33
N CYS A 149 -22.17 -8.87 1.63
CA CYS A 149 -21.39 -9.19 2.84
C CYS A 149 -22.20 -8.96 4.13
N TYR A 150 -23.14 -8.01 4.12
CA TYR A 150 -24.02 -7.76 5.27
C TYR A 150 -24.96 -8.95 5.55
N ALA A 151 -25.37 -9.67 4.51
CA ALA A 151 -26.22 -10.86 4.59
C ALA A 151 -25.45 -12.14 4.91
N ALA A 152 -24.11 -12.12 4.93
CA ALA A 152 -23.29 -13.28 5.29
C ALA A 152 -23.52 -13.71 6.74
N PRO A 153 -23.62 -15.03 7.01
CA PRO A 153 -23.92 -15.53 8.34
C PRO A 153 -22.76 -15.27 9.30
N ASN A 154 -23.07 -15.26 10.59
CA ASN A 154 -22.13 -15.19 11.72
C ASN A 154 -21.31 -13.91 11.83
N LYS A 155 -21.41 -12.98 10.90
CA LYS A 155 -20.61 -11.74 10.86
C LYS A 155 -19.11 -11.97 11.14
N VAL A 156 -18.54 -12.99 10.55
CA VAL A 156 -17.11 -13.33 10.62
C VAL A 156 -16.47 -12.87 9.32
N SER A 157 -15.34 -12.18 9.43
CA SER A 157 -14.54 -11.78 8.27
C SER A 157 -13.98 -13.01 7.54
N GLY A 158 -14.04 -13.02 6.20
CA GLY A 158 -13.59 -14.15 5.39
C GLY A 158 -14.12 -14.12 3.97
N VAL A 159 -13.84 -15.20 3.22
CA VAL A 159 -14.25 -15.33 1.82
C VAL A 159 -15.65 -15.90 1.72
N TYR A 160 -16.51 -15.21 0.98
CA TYR A 160 -17.92 -15.59 0.74
C TYR A 160 -18.25 -15.47 -0.74
N LEU A 161 -19.23 -16.27 -1.19
CA LEU A 161 -19.84 -16.13 -2.51
C LEU A 161 -20.91 -15.04 -2.45
N ILE A 162 -20.72 -13.97 -3.21
CA ILE A 162 -21.65 -12.83 -3.30
C ILE A 162 -22.20 -12.75 -4.72
N ARG A 163 -23.48 -12.47 -4.83
CA ARG A 163 -24.14 -12.19 -6.11
C ARG A 163 -24.16 -10.70 -6.39
N GLY A 164 -23.49 -10.28 -7.48
CA GLY A 164 -23.37 -8.86 -7.86
C GLY A 164 -24.73 -8.24 -8.19
N ASN A 165 -25.44 -8.80 -9.15
CA ASN A 165 -26.81 -8.46 -9.52
C ASN A 165 -27.63 -9.75 -9.73
N ASN A 166 -28.92 -9.62 -10.00
CA ASN A 166 -29.82 -10.80 -10.12
C ASN A 166 -29.48 -11.72 -11.29
N ASP A 167 -28.79 -11.22 -12.30
CA ASP A 167 -28.48 -11.92 -13.55
C ASP A 167 -27.02 -12.40 -13.66
N SER A 168 -26.15 -12.07 -12.68
CA SER A 168 -24.76 -12.50 -12.68
C SER A 168 -24.53 -13.76 -11.85
N ASP A 169 -23.58 -14.58 -12.28
CA ASP A 169 -23.09 -15.69 -11.47
C ASP A 169 -22.45 -15.18 -10.18
N PRO A 170 -22.64 -15.89 -9.05
CA PRO A 170 -21.98 -15.53 -7.80
C PRO A 170 -20.46 -15.64 -7.94
N PHE A 171 -19.74 -14.70 -7.33
CA PHE A 171 -18.28 -14.72 -7.29
C PHE A 171 -17.74 -14.54 -5.86
N SER A 172 -16.54 -15.03 -5.63
CA SER A 172 -15.89 -14.94 -4.32
C SER A 172 -15.41 -13.53 -4.05
N VAL A 173 -15.66 -13.04 -2.84
CA VAL A 173 -15.14 -11.79 -2.29
C VAL A 173 -14.67 -12.00 -0.85
N TYR A 174 -13.75 -11.17 -0.37
CA TYR A 174 -13.46 -11.09 1.05
C TYR A 174 -14.40 -10.09 1.72
N CYS A 175 -15.16 -10.56 2.72
CA CYS A 175 -16.02 -9.72 3.53
C CYS A 175 -15.31 -9.30 4.82
N GLU A 176 -15.19 -7.99 5.05
CA GLU A 176 -14.76 -7.42 6.33
C GLU A 176 -15.99 -7.17 7.20
N GLN A 177 -16.06 -7.84 8.35
CA GLN A 177 -17.23 -7.84 9.22
C GLN A 177 -17.03 -7.10 10.56
N GLU A 178 -15.81 -6.75 10.90
CA GLU A 178 -15.47 -6.17 12.20
C GLU A 178 -15.32 -4.65 12.15
N LYS A 179 -14.64 -4.16 11.10
CA LYS A 179 -14.33 -2.73 10.98
C LYS A 179 -15.47 -1.92 10.37
N PHE A 180 -15.59 -0.67 10.76
CA PHE A 180 -16.56 0.30 10.24
C PHE A 180 -18.02 -0.20 10.25
N GLY A 181 -18.37 -1.08 11.22
CA GLY A 181 -19.70 -1.65 11.36
C GLY A 181 -19.99 -2.87 10.48
N GLY A 182 -18.98 -3.44 9.83
CA GLY A 182 -19.07 -4.67 9.05
C GLY A 182 -19.82 -4.57 7.73
N GLY A 183 -19.97 -5.71 7.06
CA GLY A 183 -20.70 -5.81 5.80
C GLY A 183 -19.94 -5.24 4.57
N TRP A 184 -18.63 -5.08 4.64
CA TRP A 184 -17.82 -4.51 3.58
C TRP A 184 -17.26 -5.57 2.64
N ILE A 185 -17.31 -5.32 1.35
CA ILE A 185 -16.60 -6.08 0.32
C ILE A 185 -15.22 -5.43 0.16
N VAL A 186 -14.14 -6.16 0.39
CA VAL A 186 -12.78 -5.70 0.13
C VAL A 186 -12.51 -5.82 -1.37
N ILE A 187 -12.08 -4.73 -2.01
CA ILE A 187 -11.77 -4.66 -3.44
C ILE A 187 -10.27 -4.55 -3.73
N GLN A 188 -9.48 -4.14 -2.74
CA GLN A 188 -8.01 -4.08 -2.80
C GLN A 188 -7.44 -4.28 -1.40
N GLN A 189 -6.35 -5.02 -1.29
CA GLN A 189 -5.61 -5.14 -0.04
C GLN A 189 -4.10 -5.28 -0.29
N ARG A 190 -3.29 -4.50 0.46
CA ARG A 190 -1.82 -4.51 0.44
C ARG A 190 -1.29 -4.46 1.88
N PHE A 191 -0.29 -5.30 2.23
CA PHE A 191 0.32 -5.31 3.56
C PHE A 191 1.73 -5.90 3.65
N ASP A 192 2.23 -6.63 2.64
CA ASP A 192 3.54 -7.29 2.67
C ASP A 192 4.32 -7.22 1.35
N GLY A 193 3.67 -6.76 0.27
CA GLY A 193 4.28 -6.66 -1.06
C GLY A 193 4.47 -8.00 -1.76
N SER A 194 3.80 -9.06 -1.32
CA SER A 194 3.90 -10.40 -1.92
C SER A 194 3.29 -10.49 -3.31
N VAL A 195 2.43 -9.54 -3.68
CA VAL A 195 1.78 -9.49 -5.00
C VAL A 195 2.28 -8.29 -5.79
N ASP A 196 2.75 -8.55 -7.01
CA ASP A 196 3.06 -7.49 -7.97
C ASP A 196 1.77 -6.87 -8.53
N PHE A 197 1.62 -5.55 -8.41
CA PHE A 197 0.50 -4.78 -8.93
C PHE A 197 0.81 -4.09 -10.27
N ASN A 198 2.02 -4.25 -10.82
CA ASN A 198 2.35 -3.80 -12.17
C ASN A 198 1.79 -4.76 -13.23
N ARG A 199 0.48 -4.80 -13.36
CA ARG A 199 -0.29 -5.73 -14.17
C ARG A 199 -0.87 -5.07 -15.41
N ASN A 200 -1.24 -5.88 -16.43
CA ASN A 200 -1.88 -5.43 -17.64
C ASN A 200 -3.39 -5.20 -17.46
N TRP A 201 -4.06 -4.69 -18.50
CA TRP A 201 -5.48 -4.37 -18.48
C TRP A 201 -6.36 -5.57 -18.17
N GLU A 202 -6.10 -6.71 -18.81
CA GLU A 202 -6.90 -7.90 -18.64
C GLU A 202 -6.81 -8.44 -17.20
N GLU A 203 -5.61 -8.43 -16.63
CA GLU A 203 -5.42 -8.82 -15.22
C GLU A 203 -6.15 -7.87 -14.26
N TYR A 204 -6.10 -6.55 -14.51
CA TYR A 204 -6.89 -5.59 -13.72
C TYR A 204 -8.40 -5.74 -13.92
N ARG A 205 -8.85 -6.12 -15.12
CA ARG A 205 -10.26 -6.41 -15.39
C ARG A 205 -10.75 -7.62 -14.60
N GLU A 206 -10.02 -8.75 -14.68
CA GLU A 206 -10.41 -10.02 -14.07
C GLU A 206 -10.13 -10.08 -12.55
N GLY A 207 -9.11 -9.36 -12.08
CA GLY A 207 -8.60 -9.43 -10.72
C GLY A 207 -7.43 -10.40 -10.57
N PHE A 208 -6.62 -10.19 -9.54
CA PHE A 208 -5.41 -10.97 -9.25
C PHE A 208 -5.12 -11.02 -7.75
N GLY A 209 -4.25 -11.97 -7.35
CA GLY A 209 -3.86 -12.20 -5.96
C GLY A 209 -4.76 -13.24 -5.27
N ASP A 210 -4.64 -13.34 -3.96
CA ASP A 210 -5.39 -14.26 -3.09
C ASP A 210 -6.28 -13.43 -2.15
N LEU A 211 -7.58 -13.70 -2.14
CA LEU A 211 -8.56 -12.96 -1.32
C LEU A 211 -8.23 -12.97 0.18
N ASN A 212 -7.47 -13.96 0.67
CA ASN A 212 -6.99 -14.02 2.05
C ASN A 212 -5.65 -13.30 2.27
N LYS A 213 -5.05 -12.74 1.20
CA LYS A 213 -3.75 -12.05 1.22
C LYS A 213 -3.82 -10.71 0.51
N GLU A 214 -2.79 -10.34 -0.26
CA GLU A 214 -2.83 -9.18 -1.15
C GLU A 214 -3.58 -9.50 -2.42
N PHE A 215 -4.47 -8.60 -2.86
CA PHE A 215 -5.24 -8.80 -4.07
C PHE A 215 -5.86 -7.51 -4.62
N TRP A 216 -6.27 -7.58 -5.87
CA TRP A 216 -7.19 -6.69 -6.56
C TRP A 216 -8.40 -7.51 -7.01
N LEU A 217 -9.62 -7.09 -6.66
CA LEU A 217 -10.85 -7.87 -6.91
C LEU A 217 -11.19 -8.03 -8.40
N GLY A 218 -10.81 -7.04 -9.22
CA GLY A 218 -11.15 -6.96 -10.63
C GLY A 218 -12.12 -5.82 -10.94
N LEU A 219 -11.79 -5.04 -11.97
CA LEU A 219 -12.59 -3.87 -12.38
C LEU A 219 -13.99 -4.28 -12.85
N GLU A 220 -14.11 -5.42 -13.53
CA GLU A 220 -15.42 -5.92 -14.00
C GLU A 220 -16.34 -6.25 -12.82
N ARG A 221 -15.82 -6.92 -11.79
CA ARG A 221 -16.60 -7.22 -10.58
C ARG A 221 -16.97 -5.97 -9.81
N ILE A 222 -16.05 -5.00 -9.72
CA ILE A 222 -16.31 -3.70 -9.07
C ILE A 222 -17.38 -2.93 -9.85
N HIS A 223 -17.33 -2.94 -11.19
CA HIS A 223 -18.36 -2.36 -12.03
C HIS A 223 -19.73 -3.02 -11.79
N GLN A 224 -19.82 -4.35 -11.88
CA GLN A 224 -21.07 -5.10 -11.66
C GLN A 224 -21.71 -4.83 -10.29
N LEU A 225 -20.88 -4.66 -9.24
CA LEU A 225 -21.38 -4.29 -7.92
C LEU A 225 -21.94 -2.87 -7.87
N THR A 226 -21.27 -1.91 -8.53
CA THR A 226 -21.53 -0.48 -8.34
C THR A 226 -22.35 0.18 -9.46
N ALA A 227 -22.68 -0.54 -10.55
CA ALA A 227 -23.36 0.04 -11.71
C ALA A 227 -24.79 0.50 -11.39
N ASP A 228 -25.59 -0.36 -10.75
CA ASP A 228 -27.04 -0.20 -10.57
C ASP A 228 -27.45 0.06 -9.12
N ARG A 229 -26.49 0.07 -8.19
CA ARG A 229 -26.73 0.23 -6.75
C ARG A 229 -25.84 1.31 -6.16
N ASN A 230 -26.32 1.93 -5.09
CA ASN A 230 -25.56 2.98 -4.39
C ASN A 230 -24.57 2.36 -3.42
N TYR A 231 -23.30 2.49 -3.72
CA TYR A 231 -22.20 2.05 -2.86
C TYR A 231 -21.46 3.23 -2.26
N GLN A 232 -20.96 3.06 -1.05
CA GLN A 232 -19.96 3.89 -0.41
C GLN A 232 -18.62 3.16 -0.42
N ILE A 233 -17.51 3.90 -0.28
CA ILE A 233 -16.17 3.32 -0.16
C ILE A 233 -15.49 3.81 1.11
N VAL A 234 -14.74 2.93 1.76
CA VAL A 234 -13.76 3.25 2.81
C VAL A 234 -12.40 2.76 2.37
N ILE A 235 -11.41 3.62 2.53
CA ILE A 235 -10.00 3.34 2.26
C ILE A 235 -9.26 3.44 3.59
N GLU A 236 -8.74 2.33 4.09
CA GLU A 236 -7.83 2.29 5.23
C GLU A 236 -6.40 2.37 4.74
N ILE A 237 -5.59 3.15 5.43
CA ILE A 237 -4.16 3.27 5.16
C ILE A 237 -3.35 3.25 6.46
N LYS A 238 -2.12 2.74 6.37
CA LYS A 238 -1.13 2.82 7.44
C LYS A 238 0.25 3.07 6.84
N ASP A 239 0.98 4.02 7.39
CA ASP A 239 2.35 4.30 6.98
C ASP A 239 3.37 3.38 7.69
N PHE A 240 4.63 3.48 7.29
CA PHE A 240 5.71 2.70 7.87
C PHE A 240 6.10 3.15 9.30
N LEU A 241 5.64 4.31 9.76
CA LEU A 241 5.80 4.77 11.14
C LEU A 241 4.68 4.26 12.06
N GLY A 242 3.72 3.49 11.51
CA GLY A 242 2.61 2.91 12.25
C GLY A 242 1.39 3.83 12.39
N TYR A 243 1.41 5.05 11.83
CA TYR A 243 0.23 5.92 11.84
C TYR A 243 -0.83 5.39 10.88
N SER A 244 -2.06 5.34 11.36
CA SER A 244 -3.20 4.86 10.59
C SER A 244 -4.20 5.98 10.34
N GLY A 245 -4.85 5.92 9.18
CA GLY A 245 -5.92 6.82 8.80
C GLY A 245 -6.92 6.14 7.89
N TYR A 246 -8.06 6.79 7.69
CA TYR A 246 -9.05 6.35 6.71
C TYR A 246 -9.66 7.51 5.94
N ALA A 247 -10.03 7.24 4.70
CA ALA A 247 -10.86 8.10 3.86
C ALA A 247 -12.17 7.38 3.55
N ARG A 248 -13.30 8.04 3.73
CA ARG A 248 -14.64 7.51 3.43
C ARG A 248 -15.35 8.46 2.48
N TYR A 249 -15.99 7.88 1.47
CA TYR A 249 -16.85 8.61 0.53
C TYR A 249 -18.22 7.96 0.51
N ASN A 250 -19.26 8.77 0.65
CA ASN A 250 -20.65 8.30 0.74
C ASN A 250 -21.26 7.91 -0.61
N ALA A 251 -20.51 7.96 -1.70
CA ALA A 251 -20.85 7.37 -2.99
C ALA A 251 -19.59 6.86 -3.67
N PHE A 252 -19.70 5.76 -4.41
CA PHE A 252 -18.62 5.19 -5.22
C PHE A 252 -19.22 4.41 -6.39
N GLN A 253 -18.79 4.72 -7.62
CA GLN A 253 -19.25 4.04 -8.83
C GLN A 253 -18.14 4.01 -9.87
N VAL A 254 -17.92 2.82 -10.44
CA VAL A 254 -17.00 2.57 -11.56
C VAL A 254 -17.81 2.26 -12.81
N GLY A 255 -17.45 2.91 -13.92
CA GLY A 255 -18.07 2.69 -15.24
C GLY A 255 -17.74 1.32 -15.84
N SER A 256 -18.35 1.01 -16.96
CA SER A 256 -18.10 -0.22 -17.72
C SER A 256 -16.75 -0.22 -18.43
N GLU A 257 -16.34 -1.35 -19.01
CA GLU A 257 -15.12 -1.44 -19.81
C GLU A 257 -15.17 -0.49 -21.03
N SER A 258 -16.33 -0.33 -21.68
CA SER A 258 -16.50 0.63 -22.77
C SER A 258 -16.29 2.10 -22.36
N GLU A 259 -16.45 2.41 -21.07
CA GLU A 259 -16.15 3.69 -20.44
C GLU A 259 -14.71 3.72 -19.87
N GLN A 260 -13.88 2.71 -20.15
CA GLN A 260 -12.53 2.49 -19.59
C GLN A 260 -12.54 2.50 -18.06
N TYR A 261 -13.51 1.83 -17.44
CA TYR A 261 -13.70 1.72 -15.99
C TYR A 261 -13.53 3.05 -15.25
N ARG A 262 -14.09 4.13 -15.83
CA ARG A 262 -14.02 5.48 -15.27
C ARG A 262 -14.55 5.53 -13.84
N LEU A 263 -13.87 6.25 -12.95
CA LEU A 263 -14.38 6.59 -11.61
C LEU A 263 -15.53 7.61 -11.74
N LYS A 264 -16.74 7.12 -12.02
CA LYS A 264 -17.91 7.96 -12.39
C LYS A 264 -18.43 8.78 -11.24
N ASN A 265 -18.52 8.18 -10.07
CA ASN A 265 -19.04 8.86 -8.89
C ASN A 265 -18.13 8.66 -7.69
N LEU A 266 -17.87 9.74 -7.00
CA LEU A 266 -17.22 9.80 -5.71
C LEU A 266 -17.96 10.85 -4.90
N GLY A 267 -18.55 10.44 -3.78
CA GLY A 267 -19.39 11.28 -2.94
C GLY A 267 -18.60 12.22 -2.03
N LEU A 268 -19.27 12.67 -0.98
CA LEU A 268 -18.64 13.53 0.02
C LEU A 268 -17.63 12.76 0.86
N TYR A 269 -16.48 13.40 1.06
CA TYR A 269 -15.39 12.89 1.89
C TYR A 269 -15.71 13.04 3.38
N SER A 270 -15.25 12.05 4.16
CA SER A 270 -15.07 12.12 5.61
C SER A 270 -13.92 11.21 6.03
N GLY A 271 -13.24 11.50 7.14
CA GLY A 271 -12.17 10.64 7.62
C GLY A 271 -10.97 11.41 8.15
N THR A 272 -9.89 10.67 8.43
CA THR A 272 -8.66 11.18 9.06
C THR A 272 -7.45 11.20 8.12
N ALA A 273 -7.58 10.60 6.91
CA ALA A 273 -6.47 10.47 5.97
C ALA A 273 -6.31 11.67 5.02
N GLY A 274 -7.25 12.62 5.01
CA GLY A 274 -7.32 13.67 3.99
C GLY A 274 -7.91 13.17 2.67
N ASP A 275 -8.39 14.07 1.83
CA ASP A 275 -9.08 13.77 0.58
C ASP A 275 -8.11 13.73 -0.61
N SER A 276 -7.47 12.60 -0.82
CA SER A 276 -6.55 12.41 -1.97
C SER A 276 -7.21 11.76 -3.18
N LEU A 277 -8.44 11.22 -3.08
CA LEU A 277 -9.10 10.55 -4.20
C LEU A 277 -10.00 11.50 -5.02
N VAL A 278 -10.41 12.65 -4.48
CA VAL A 278 -11.30 13.58 -5.17
C VAL A 278 -10.78 14.03 -6.54
N TYR A 279 -9.49 14.18 -6.67
CA TYR A 279 -8.83 14.59 -7.92
C TYR A 279 -8.88 13.52 -9.01
N HIS A 280 -9.10 12.27 -8.64
CA HIS A 280 -9.22 11.12 -9.54
C HIS A 280 -10.67 10.87 -10.01
N LYS A 281 -11.65 11.61 -9.46
CA LYS A 281 -13.04 11.54 -9.90
C LYS A 281 -13.16 11.94 -11.38
N GLY A 282 -13.86 11.10 -12.15
CA GLY A 282 -14.04 11.30 -13.59
C GLY A 282 -12.88 10.77 -14.44
N MET A 283 -11.78 10.33 -13.84
CA MET A 283 -10.65 9.77 -14.57
C MET A 283 -10.94 8.34 -15.02
N LYS A 284 -10.40 7.98 -16.17
CA LYS A 284 -10.41 6.62 -16.72
C LYS A 284 -9.33 5.79 -16.04
N PHE A 285 -9.50 4.48 -15.99
CA PHE A 285 -8.45 3.58 -15.49
C PHE A 285 -7.38 3.38 -16.57
N SER A 286 -6.12 3.42 -16.17
CA SER A 286 -4.97 3.14 -17.06
C SER A 286 -4.09 2.04 -16.47
N THR A 287 -3.52 1.22 -17.33
CA THR A 287 -2.56 0.16 -17.03
C THR A 287 -1.33 0.31 -17.91
N LYS A 288 -0.23 -0.36 -17.60
CA LYS A 288 1.04 -0.27 -18.36
C LYS A 288 0.92 -0.54 -19.86
N ASP A 289 -0.10 -1.27 -20.30
CA ASP A 289 -0.39 -1.64 -21.69
C ASP A 289 -1.56 -0.87 -22.29
N ARG A 290 -2.25 0.00 -21.50
CA ARG A 290 -3.39 0.79 -21.96
C ARG A 290 -3.38 2.16 -21.31
N ASP A 291 -2.97 3.15 -22.10
CA ASP A 291 -2.95 4.55 -21.70
C ASP A 291 -4.32 5.19 -21.95
N ASN A 292 -5.01 5.56 -20.88
CA ASN A 292 -6.27 6.30 -20.86
C ASN A 292 -6.17 7.56 -20.02
N ASP A 293 -4.95 7.93 -19.56
CA ASP A 293 -4.77 9.08 -18.68
C ASP A 293 -4.90 10.42 -19.44
N VAL A 294 -4.84 11.52 -18.71
CA VAL A 294 -5.12 12.84 -19.26
C VAL A 294 -3.85 13.65 -19.60
N ARG A 295 -2.65 13.08 -19.39
CA ARG A 295 -1.39 13.79 -19.65
C ARG A 295 -0.85 13.49 -21.04
N PRO A 296 -0.81 14.47 -21.94
CA PRO A 296 -0.31 14.24 -23.29
C PRO A 296 1.19 13.88 -23.29
N GLY A 297 1.53 12.75 -23.89
CA GLY A 297 2.91 12.32 -24.10
C GLY A 297 3.59 11.63 -22.92
N ASP A 298 2.90 11.50 -21.80
CA ASP A 298 3.32 10.68 -20.65
C ASP A 298 2.42 9.45 -20.57
N HIS A 299 2.95 8.34 -20.05
CA HIS A 299 2.18 7.14 -19.72
C HIS A 299 2.30 6.87 -18.21
N LEU A 300 1.37 7.42 -17.44
CA LEU A 300 1.48 7.45 -15.98
C LEU A 300 1.43 6.06 -15.34
N ALA A 301 0.65 5.13 -15.90
CA ALA A 301 0.59 3.76 -15.41
C ALA A 301 1.90 2.99 -15.62
N GLU A 302 2.63 3.27 -16.71
CA GLU A 302 3.98 2.74 -16.92
C GLU A 302 4.98 3.38 -15.97
N TYR A 303 4.95 4.71 -15.84
CA TYR A 303 5.85 5.45 -14.96
C TYR A 303 5.69 5.04 -13.48
N PHE A 304 4.45 4.97 -12.97
CA PHE A 304 4.15 4.63 -11.58
C PHE A 304 4.03 3.13 -11.31
N GLN A 305 4.18 2.29 -12.34
CA GLN A 305 4.19 0.83 -12.23
C GLN A 305 2.98 0.23 -11.50
N GLY A 306 1.79 0.74 -11.81
CA GLY A 306 0.53 0.24 -11.24
C GLY A 306 -0.68 0.80 -11.98
N GLY A 307 -1.78 0.05 -12.04
CA GLY A 307 -3.03 0.52 -12.63
C GLY A 307 -3.79 1.44 -11.68
N TRP A 308 -4.25 2.60 -12.18
CA TRP A 308 -5.00 3.57 -11.38
C TRP A 308 -5.87 4.49 -12.23
N TRP A 309 -6.74 5.28 -11.62
CA TRP A 309 -7.49 6.38 -12.23
C TRP A 309 -6.62 7.64 -12.30
N TYR A 310 -5.62 7.68 -13.15
CA TYR A 310 -4.63 8.75 -13.19
C TYR A 310 -5.22 10.09 -13.62
N ALA A 311 -4.94 11.14 -12.83
CA ALA A 311 -5.28 12.53 -13.09
C ALA A 311 -4.05 13.31 -13.58
N GLU A 312 -4.24 14.56 -13.99
CA GLU A 312 -3.13 15.45 -14.37
C GLU A 312 -2.11 15.60 -13.23
N THR A 313 -2.61 15.78 -12.01
CA THR A 313 -1.80 15.73 -10.77
C THR A 313 -2.33 14.60 -9.90
N ASN A 314 -1.49 13.63 -9.61
CA ASN A 314 -1.87 12.49 -8.80
C ASN A 314 -1.68 12.79 -7.31
N TYR A 315 -2.72 12.55 -6.53
CA TYR A 315 -2.72 12.73 -5.07
C TYR A 315 -2.83 11.39 -4.32
N SER A 316 -3.04 10.30 -5.05
CA SER A 316 -2.97 8.95 -4.50
C SER A 316 -2.63 7.92 -5.60
N ILE A 317 -1.88 6.89 -5.25
CA ILE A 317 -1.64 5.72 -6.08
C ILE A 317 -1.50 4.53 -5.14
N LEU A 318 -2.61 3.83 -4.84
CA LEU A 318 -2.58 2.71 -3.90
C LEU A 318 -2.12 1.40 -4.55
N ASN A 319 -2.13 1.34 -5.87
CA ASN A 319 -1.66 0.18 -6.65
C ASN A 319 -0.20 0.33 -7.14
N GLY A 320 0.51 1.36 -6.74
CA GLY A 320 1.94 1.50 -7.00
C GLY A 320 2.78 0.43 -6.32
N PRO A 321 4.08 0.34 -6.60
CA PRO A 321 5.00 -0.61 -5.99
C PRO A 321 4.97 -0.58 -4.46
N TYR A 322 4.95 -1.75 -3.84
CA TYR A 322 5.15 -1.88 -2.41
C TYR A 322 6.67 -1.83 -2.14
N ASN A 323 7.18 -0.63 -1.87
CA ASN A 323 8.61 -0.40 -1.82
C ASN A 323 9.00 0.40 -0.56
N TYR A 324 10.11 0.02 0.06
CA TYR A 324 10.67 0.70 1.24
C TYR A 324 11.62 1.86 0.89
N THR A 325 11.91 2.11 -0.38
CA THR A 325 12.78 3.22 -0.81
C THR A 325 11.99 4.52 -1.00
N PHE A 326 12.64 5.68 -0.81
CA PHE A 326 12.03 6.99 -1.07
C PHE A 326 11.89 7.22 -2.59
N ASP A 327 10.91 6.53 -3.19
CA ASP A 327 10.59 6.68 -4.59
C ASP A 327 9.13 7.17 -4.71
N MET A 328 8.91 8.21 -5.48
CA MET A 328 7.56 8.72 -5.78
C MET A 328 6.67 7.69 -6.49
N ARG A 329 7.25 6.58 -6.98
CA ARG A 329 6.54 5.47 -7.60
C ARG A 329 5.91 4.49 -6.60
N ALA A 330 6.17 4.62 -5.29
CA ALA A 330 5.56 3.77 -4.26
C ALA A 330 4.03 3.95 -4.18
N ASN A 331 3.36 3.09 -3.42
CA ASN A 331 1.96 3.31 -3.04
C ASN A 331 1.88 4.44 -2.00
N TRP A 332 1.07 5.45 -2.23
CA TRP A 332 0.97 6.63 -1.36
C TRP A 332 -0.39 7.32 -1.40
N TRP A 333 -0.64 8.16 -0.36
CA TRP A 333 -1.84 8.99 -0.19
C TRP A 333 -1.40 10.37 0.32
N PHE A 334 -1.38 11.40 -0.54
CA PHE A 334 -0.69 12.67 -0.31
C PHE A 334 -1.18 13.42 0.94
N TYR A 335 -2.51 13.58 1.08
CA TYR A 335 -3.07 14.33 2.21
C TYR A 335 -3.00 13.59 3.55
N PHE A 336 -2.51 12.38 3.56
CA PHE A 336 -2.11 11.73 4.80
C PHE A 336 -0.74 12.28 5.20
N LYS A 337 -0.75 13.27 6.13
CA LYS A 337 0.41 14.07 6.58
C LYS A 337 0.99 15.06 5.57
N ASN A 338 0.31 15.33 4.45
CA ASN A 338 0.76 16.24 3.37
C ASN A 338 2.15 15.90 2.81
N GLU A 339 2.42 14.60 2.66
CA GLU A 339 3.69 14.11 2.13
C GLU A 339 3.48 12.83 1.30
N PHE A 340 4.48 12.49 0.46
CA PHE A 340 4.52 11.22 -0.27
C PHE A 340 4.95 10.07 0.66
N SER A 341 4.31 9.96 1.81
CA SER A 341 4.53 8.88 2.76
C SER A 341 4.10 7.56 2.16
N ARG A 342 5.04 6.62 2.14
CA ARG A 342 4.78 5.26 1.71
C ARG A 342 3.88 4.55 2.69
N LEU A 343 3.02 3.71 2.15
CA LEU A 343 2.06 2.96 2.94
C LEU A 343 2.51 1.51 3.09
N THR A 344 2.49 1.01 4.31
CA THR A 344 2.71 -0.40 4.64
C THR A 344 1.42 -1.20 4.65
N PHE A 345 0.28 -0.53 4.67
CA PHE A 345 -1.02 -1.15 4.59
C PHE A 345 -1.97 -0.25 3.81
N THR A 346 -2.69 -0.84 2.86
CA THR A 346 -3.83 -0.21 2.20
C THR A 346 -4.95 -1.23 2.06
N ARG A 347 -6.18 -0.79 2.27
CA ARG A 347 -7.37 -1.61 2.03
C ARG A 347 -8.51 -0.73 1.54
N MET A 348 -9.02 -1.04 0.35
CA MET A 348 -10.20 -0.39 -0.22
C MET A 348 -11.40 -1.32 -0.04
N MET A 349 -12.48 -0.80 0.51
CA MET A 349 -13.68 -1.57 0.83
C MET A 349 -14.92 -0.83 0.41
N ILE A 350 -15.86 -1.52 -0.21
CA ILE A 350 -17.15 -0.96 -0.63
C ILE A 350 -18.30 -1.62 0.11
N ARG A 351 -19.37 -0.86 0.33
CA ARG A 351 -20.61 -1.36 0.93
C ARG A 351 -21.82 -0.66 0.34
N GLU A 352 -22.85 -1.43 0.04
CA GLU A 352 -24.15 -0.92 -0.37
C GLU A 352 -24.79 -0.06 0.74
N LEU A 353 -25.46 1.03 0.36
CA LEU A 353 -26.11 2.00 1.27
C LEU A 353 -27.52 1.56 1.65
#